data_dd98f705bd4a156d17d5baea5d6bc4b7
#
_entry.id   dd98f705bd4a156d17d5baea5d6bc4b7
#
_cell.length_a   1.000
_cell.length_b   1.000
_cell.length_c   1.000
_cell.angle_alpha   90.00
_cell.angle_beta   90.00
_cell.angle_gamma   90.00
#
_symmetry.space_group_name_H-M   'P 1'
#
loop_
_entity.id
_entity.type
_entity.pdbx_description
1 polymer ?
#
loop_
_entity_poly.entity_id
_entity_poly.type
_entity_poly.pdbx_seq_one_letter_code
_entity_poly.pdbx_strand_id
1 'polypeptide(L)'
;CIRDRFQYVPAVECDLTVTVSRLGMVPELAEVCKAQSKPLNVQIKLETGMHRIGVEPGEELAALIGELKAAQEWVHVTGAFSHFAWPGNAEVCEAQYKKLLAGAEQLKAAGIPVPMCHISASESSELFPQYALDAVRIGRRLYMDHPKKPLGNIQEVVSWRSYLTNVKQRHAGDSLAYFGKYVLDKDTVVATVGVG
;
A
#
# COMPACT_ATOMS: atom_id res chain seq x y z
N CYS A 1 1.89 -7.86 4.54
CA CYS A 1 1.23 -7.05 5.59
C CYS A 1 0.83 -7.97 6.75
N ILE A 2 1.25 -7.62 7.96
CA ILE A 2 0.81 -8.31 9.18
C ILE A 2 -0.64 -7.88 9.42
N ARG A 3 -1.59 -8.81 9.28
CA ARG A 3 -3.03 -8.53 9.39
C ARG A 3 -3.74 -9.42 10.39
N ASP A 4 -3.19 -10.58 10.70
CA ASP A 4 -3.84 -11.62 11.49
C ASP A 4 -3.13 -11.80 12.84
N ARG A 5 -3.88 -12.11 13.89
CA ARG A 5 -3.35 -12.26 15.27
C ARG A 5 -2.17 -13.23 15.38
N PHE A 6 -2.17 -14.32 14.61
CA PHE A 6 -1.06 -15.28 14.62
C PHE A 6 0.26 -14.71 14.06
N GLN A 7 0.23 -13.58 13.35
CA GLN A 7 1.41 -12.88 12.84
C GLN A 7 2.01 -11.89 13.85
N TYR A 8 1.30 -11.57 14.94
CA TYR A 8 1.78 -10.59 15.91
C TYR A 8 2.95 -11.13 16.74
N VAL A 9 2.91 -12.41 17.08
CA VAL A 9 4.03 -13.06 17.82
C VAL A 9 5.35 -12.94 17.05
N PRO A 10 5.47 -13.43 15.80
CA PRO A 10 6.70 -13.25 15.05
C PRO A 10 7.04 -11.78 14.74
N ALA A 11 6.06 -10.88 14.69
CA ALA A 11 6.35 -9.46 14.52
C ALA A 11 7.08 -8.86 15.72
N VAL A 12 6.69 -9.23 16.93
CA VAL A 12 7.36 -8.82 18.18
C VAL A 12 8.74 -9.49 18.29
N GLU A 13 8.83 -10.79 18.01
CA GLU A 13 10.09 -11.54 18.04
C GLU A 13 11.16 -10.95 17.11
N CYS A 14 10.75 -10.58 15.90
CA CYS A 14 11.65 -10.07 14.86
C CYS A 14 11.80 -8.53 14.84
N ASP A 15 11.32 -7.81 15.86
CA ASP A 15 11.41 -6.34 15.94
C ASP A 15 10.82 -5.61 14.72
N LEU A 16 9.71 -6.12 14.15
CA LEU A 16 9.09 -5.50 12.99
C LEU A 16 8.25 -4.29 13.38
N THR A 17 8.26 -3.24 12.56
CA THR A 17 7.30 -2.14 12.70
C THR A 17 5.96 -2.52 12.06
N VAL A 18 4.90 -2.57 12.85
CA VAL A 18 3.57 -3.03 12.42
C VAL A 18 2.69 -1.84 12.02
N THR A 19 1.88 -2.01 10.99
CA THR A 19 0.87 -1.02 10.60
C THR A 19 -0.39 -1.22 11.43
N VAL A 20 -0.80 -0.22 12.19
CA VAL A 20 -2.11 -0.13 12.84
C VAL A 20 -3.08 0.54 11.88
N SER A 21 -4.17 -0.14 11.54
CA SER A 21 -5.13 0.31 10.50
C SER A 21 -6.60 0.15 10.89
N ARG A 22 -6.90 -0.25 12.12
CA ARG A 22 -8.26 -0.38 12.66
C ARG A 22 -8.25 -0.26 14.19
N LEU A 23 -9.41 0.05 14.74
CA LEU A 23 -9.64 -0.05 16.18
C LEU A 23 -9.52 -1.50 16.69
N GLY A 24 -9.21 -1.67 17.94
CA GLY A 24 -9.01 -2.95 18.60
C GLY A 24 -7.67 -3.63 18.30
N MET A 25 -6.90 -3.14 17.32
CA MET A 25 -5.60 -3.72 16.97
C MET A 25 -4.52 -3.41 18.03
N VAL A 26 -4.57 -2.24 18.61
CA VAL A 26 -3.58 -1.81 19.62
C VAL A 26 -3.65 -2.66 20.90
N PRO A 27 -4.82 -2.91 21.51
CA PRO A 27 -4.92 -3.81 22.65
C PRO A 27 -4.51 -5.25 22.30
N GLU A 28 -4.85 -5.75 21.09
CA GLU A 28 -4.41 -7.08 20.65
C GLU A 28 -2.88 -7.19 20.57
N LEU A 29 -2.20 -6.17 20.04
CA LEU A 29 -0.73 -6.09 20.00
C LEU A 29 -0.13 -5.99 21.41
N ALA A 30 -0.71 -5.16 22.29
CA ALA A 30 -0.24 -4.97 23.64
C ALA A 30 -0.29 -6.27 24.47
N GLU A 31 -1.32 -7.10 24.30
CA GLU A 31 -1.39 -8.43 24.93
C GLU A 31 -0.21 -9.32 24.53
N VAL A 32 0.14 -9.35 23.24
CA VAL A 32 1.27 -10.15 22.76
C VAL A 32 2.61 -9.58 23.26
N CYS A 33 2.76 -8.25 23.25
CA CYS A 33 3.96 -7.59 23.76
C CYS A 33 4.17 -7.90 25.26
N LYS A 34 3.10 -7.84 26.06
CA LYS A 34 3.14 -8.20 27.49
C LYS A 34 3.56 -9.65 27.70
N ALA A 35 2.97 -10.57 26.94
CA ALA A 35 3.30 -12.00 27.04
C ALA A 35 4.76 -12.30 26.70
N GLN A 36 5.37 -11.50 25.82
CA GLN A 36 6.77 -11.62 25.42
C GLN A 36 7.72 -10.69 26.21
N SER A 37 7.18 -9.84 27.09
CA SER A 37 7.95 -8.80 27.81
C SER A 37 8.78 -7.92 26.85
N LYS A 38 8.25 -7.62 25.67
CA LYS A 38 8.93 -6.90 24.60
C LYS A 38 8.00 -5.90 23.92
N PRO A 39 8.35 -4.59 23.89
CA PRO A 39 7.54 -3.58 23.22
C PRO A 39 7.64 -3.70 21.68
N LEU A 40 6.69 -3.09 20.98
CA LEU A 40 6.59 -3.11 19.53
C LEU A 40 6.43 -1.71 18.95
N ASN A 41 7.16 -1.44 17.87
CA ASN A 41 6.99 -0.22 17.10
C ASN A 41 5.80 -0.33 16.12
N VAL A 42 5.03 0.75 16.00
CA VAL A 42 3.90 0.80 15.08
C VAL A 42 3.89 2.09 14.27
N GLN A 43 3.31 2.01 13.08
CA GLN A 43 2.93 3.18 12.29
C GLN A 43 1.42 3.20 12.07
N ILE A 44 0.82 4.37 12.25
CA ILE A 44 -0.63 4.55 12.11
C ILE A 44 -0.97 4.77 10.64
N LYS A 45 -1.78 3.88 10.08
CA LYS A 45 -2.32 4.07 8.72
C LYS A 45 -3.58 4.93 8.80
N LEU A 46 -3.51 6.14 8.27
CA LEU A 46 -4.65 7.05 8.16
C LEU A 46 -5.40 6.83 6.84
N GLU A 47 -6.73 6.75 6.94
CA GLU A 47 -7.60 6.73 5.77
C GLU A 47 -7.86 8.16 5.29
N THR A 48 -7.42 8.44 4.07
CA THR A 48 -7.49 9.79 3.51
C THR A 48 -8.27 9.88 2.19
N GLY A 49 -8.86 8.77 1.74
CA GLY A 49 -9.64 8.71 0.50
C GLY A 49 -9.28 7.56 -0.43
N MET A 50 -8.51 6.56 0.03
CA MET A 50 -8.26 5.33 -0.72
C MET A 50 -9.30 4.24 -0.44
N HIS A 51 -9.99 4.31 0.70
CA HIS A 51 -11.06 3.41 1.14
C HIS A 51 -10.67 1.92 1.09
N ARG A 52 -9.44 1.62 1.48
CA ARG A 52 -8.92 0.25 1.51
C ARG A 52 -8.65 -0.24 2.93
N ILE A 53 -7.86 0.48 3.69
CA ILE A 53 -7.53 0.25 5.10
C ILE A 53 -7.09 1.57 5.72
N GLY A 54 -7.27 1.72 7.02
CA GLY A 54 -6.81 2.89 7.78
C GLY A 54 -7.90 3.42 8.68
N VAL A 55 -7.50 4.25 9.61
CA VAL A 55 -8.35 4.92 10.59
C VAL A 55 -8.63 6.33 10.08
N GLU A 56 -9.89 6.76 10.08
CA GLU A 56 -10.25 8.11 9.65
C GLU A 56 -9.85 9.17 10.69
N PRO A 57 -9.25 10.30 10.27
CA PRO A 57 -9.09 11.46 11.14
C PRO A 57 -10.44 11.94 11.69
N GLY A 58 -10.46 12.37 12.95
CA GLY A 58 -11.67 12.76 13.67
C GLY A 58 -12.01 11.76 14.77
N GLU A 59 -13.27 11.32 14.85
CA GLU A 59 -13.76 10.48 15.96
C GLU A 59 -13.10 9.11 16.02
N GLU A 60 -12.94 8.44 14.89
CA GLU A 60 -12.30 7.12 14.86
C GLU A 60 -10.83 7.20 15.31
N LEU A 61 -10.09 8.21 14.83
CA LEU A 61 -8.71 8.45 15.28
C LEU A 61 -8.66 8.84 16.77
N ALA A 62 -9.64 9.58 17.28
CA ALA A 62 -9.71 9.89 18.71
C ALA A 62 -9.90 8.63 19.56
N ALA A 63 -10.71 7.68 19.11
CA ALA A 63 -10.85 6.38 19.78
C ALA A 63 -9.53 5.60 19.76
N LEU A 64 -8.84 5.55 18.60
CA LEU A 64 -7.51 4.91 18.51
C LEU A 64 -6.47 5.57 19.43
N ILE A 65 -6.49 6.89 19.55
CA ILE A 65 -5.61 7.61 20.48
C ILE A 65 -5.84 7.15 21.93
N GLY A 66 -7.09 6.87 22.32
CA GLY A 66 -7.41 6.26 23.61
C GLY A 66 -6.73 4.89 23.81
N GLU A 67 -6.81 4.03 22.80
CA GLU A 67 -6.14 2.72 22.82
C GLU A 67 -4.61 2.86 22.92
N LEU A 68 -4.02 3.77 22.15
CA LEU A 68 -2.57 4.01 22.14
C LEU A 68 -2.07 4.51 23.50
N LYS A 69 -2.80 5.42 24.14
CA LYS A 69 -2.46 5.92 25.50
C LYS A 69 -2.53 4.81 26.54
N ALA A 70 -3.54 3.95 26.45
CA ALA A 70 -3.69 2.82 27.38
C ALA A 70 -2.59 1.76 27.21
N ALA A 71 -1.98 1.68 26.04
CA ALA A 71 -0.95 0.70 25.69
C ALA A 71 0.46 1.30 25.51
N GLN A 72 0.69 2.54 25.95
CA GLN A 72 1.92 3.30 25.66
C GLN A 72 3.22 2.65 26.17
N GLU A 73 3.14 1.79 27.16
CA GLU A 73 4.27 1.02 27.68
C GLU A 73 4.73 -0.06 26.66
N TRP A 74 3.81 -0.58 25.86
CA TRP A 74 4.03 -1.76 25.02
C TRP A 74 3.98 -1.45 23.51
N VAL A 75 3.28 -0.41 23.12
CA VAL A 75 3.08 -0.05 21.69
C VAL A 75 3.58 1.38 21.46
N HIS A 76 4.66 1.49 20.70
CA HIS A 76 5.35 2.76 20.46
C HIS A 76 5.06 3.25 19.06
N VAL A 77 4.44 4.42 18.93
CA VAL A 77 4.17 5.04 17.63
C VAL A 77 5.45 5.65 17.07
N THR A 78 5.86 5.21 15.88
CA THR A 78 7.03 5.70 15.14
C THR A 78 6.67 6.51 13.90
N GLY A 79 5.39 6.68 13.62
CA GLY A 79 4.95 7.51 12.51
C GLY A 79 3.49 7.33 12.14
N ALA A 80 3.05 8.14 11.18
CA ALA A 80 1.74 8.05 10.54
C ALA A 80 1.88 8.12 9.03
N PHE A 81 1.02 7.43 8.29
CA PHE A 81 1.09 7.44 6.84
C PHE A 81 -0.25 7.22 6.15
N SER A 82 -0.28 7.58 4.88
CA SER A 82 -1.38 7.25 3.99
C SER A 82 -0.87 6.78 2.62
N HIS A 83 -1.75 6.77 1.63
CA HIS A 83 -1.42 6.40 0.26
C HIS A 83 -2.36 7.11 -0.70
N PHE A 84 -1.84 7.68 -1.78
CA PHE A 84 -2.66 8.35 -2.77
C PHE A 84 -3.52 7.34 -3.55
N ALA A 85 -4.80 7.62 -3.65
CA ALA A 85 -5.75 6.81 -4.41
C ALA A 85 -5.58 7.02 -5.93
N TRP A 86 -5.29 8.26 -6.31
CA TRP A 86 -5.08 8.64 -7.70
C TRP A 86 -3.85 9.54 -7.83
N PRO A 87 -2.63 8.96 -7.89
CA PRO A 87 -1.37 9.70 -7.82
C PRO A 87 -1.13 10.64 -9.01
N GLY A 88 -1.87 10.53 -10.10
CA GLY A 88 -1.80 11.42 -11.26
C GLY A 88 -2.74 12.65 -11.20
N ASN A 89 -3.60 12.75 -10.18
CA ASN A 89 -4.56 13.86 -10.03
C ASN A 89 -4.13 14.79 -8.89
N ALA A 90 -3.76 16.03 -9.22
CA ALA A 90 -3.23 16.99 -8.26
C ALA A 90 -4.25 17.37 -7.16
N GLU A 91 -5.53 17.57 -7.53
CA GLU A 91 -6.58 17.95 -6.57
C GLU A 91 -6.85 16.85 -5.55
N VAL A 92 -6.92 15.60 -6.02
CA VAL A 92 -7.10 14.43 -5.16
C VAL A 92 -5.88 14.26 -4.24
N CYS A 93 -4.66 14.40 -4.76
CA CYS A 93 -3.44 14.32 -3.97
C CYS A 93 -3.40 15.40 -2.89
N GLU A 94 -3.71 16.65 -3.24
CA GLU A 94 -3.73 17.77 -2.29
C GLU A 94 -4.75 17.55 -1.16
N ALA A 95 -5.96 17.10 -1.50
CA ALA A 95 -7.00 16.82 -0.52
C ALA A 95 -6.58 15.69 0.45
N GLN A 96 -6.03 14.59 -0.09
CA GLN A 96 -5.53 13.48 0.71
C GLN A 96 -4.33 13.86 1.58
N TYR A 97 -3.44 14.69 1.05
CA TYR A 97 -2.29 15.22 1.78
C TYR A 97 -2.72 16.05 2.99
N LYS A 98 -3.65 17.00 2.79
CA LYS A 98 -4.21 17.82 3.89
C LYS A 98 -4.89 16.96 4.96
N LYS A 99 -5.63 15.94 4.55
CA LYS A 99 -6.28 15.01 5.49
C LYS A 99 -5.25 14.21 6.30
N LEU A 100 -4.14 13.79 5.68
CA LEU A 100 -3.02 13.14 6.39
C LEU A 100 -2.41 14.07 7.43
N LEU A 101 -2.10 15.32 7.06
CA LEU A 101 -1.50 16.29 7.99
C LEU A 101 -2.44 16.60 9.16
N ALA A 102 -3.73 16.76 8.90
CA ALA A 102 -4.72 16.97 9.96
C ALA A 102 -4.77 15.81 10.95
N GLY A 103 -4.73 14.56 10.46
CA GLY A 103 -4.66 13.38 11.33
C GLY A 103 -3.35 13.26 12.09
N ALA A 104 -2.23 13.59 11.47
CA ALA A 104 -0.93 13.64 12.15
C ALA A 104 -0.90 14.70 13.26
N GLU A 105 -1.51 15.85 13.02
CA GLU A 105 -1.63 16.91 14.02
C GLU A 105 -2.56 16.51 15.18
N GLN A 106 -3.66 15.81 14.88
CA GLN A 106 -4.55 15.26 15.91
C GLN A 106 -3.80 14.29 16.85
N LEU A 107 -2.92 13.43 16.30
CA LEU A 107 -2.06 12.55 17.11
C LEU A 107 -1.11 13.36 17.98
N LYS A 108 -0.40 14.33 17.40
CA LYS A 108 0.55 15.19 18.13
C LYS A 108 -0.11 16.00 19.22
N ALA A 109 -1.26 16.61 18.95
CA ALA A 109 -2.04 17.38 19.95
C ALA A 109 -2.49 16.51 21.13
N ALA A 110 -2.68 15.22 20.91
CA ALA A 110 -2.98 14.24 21.95
C ALA A 110 -1.72 13.72 22.70
N GLY A 111 -0.53 14.18 22.36
CA GLY A 111 0.73 13.74 22.95
C GLY A 111 1.31 12.44 22.36
N ILE A 112 0.75 11.95 21.25
CA ILE A 112 1.30 10.80 20.53
C ILE A 112 2.37 11.28 19.54
N PRO A 113 3.62 10.81 19.61
CA PRO A 113 4.69 11.26 18.72
C PRO A 113 4.45 10.77 17.27
N VAL A 114 4.73 11.64 16.30
CA VAL A 114 4.71 11.30 14.87
C VAL A 114 6.06 11.75 14.28
N PRO A 115 7.15 11.04 14.56
CA PRO A 115 8.48 11.42 14.08
C PRO A 115 8.66 11.19 12.57
N MET A 116 7.81 10.36 11.96
CA MET A 116 7.83 10.10 10.52
C MET A 116 6.43 10.21 9.95
N CYS A 117 6.28 11.00 8.90
CA CYS A 117 5.04 11.10 8.14
C CYS A 117 5.31 10.85 6.66
N HIS A 118 4.53 9.99 5.98
CA HIS A 118 4.74 9.70 4.57
C HIS A 118 3.46 9.31 3.84
N ILE A 119 3.36 9.66 2.57
CA ILE A 119 2.20 9.37 1.73
C ILE A 119 2.61 8.91 0.32
N SER A 120 3.67 9.48 -0.23
CA SER A 120 4.09 9.28 -1.61
C SER A 120 4.65 7.89 -1.89
N ALA A 121 4.37 7.40 -3.08
CA ALA A 121 4.93 6.18 -3.65
C ALA A 121 5.58 6.52 -5.02
N SER A 122 5.97 5.52 -5.80
CA SER A 122 6.75 5.69 -7.03
C SER A 122 6.24 6.80 -7.96
N GLU A 123 4.96 6.81 -8.31
CA GLU A 123 4.42 7.78 -9.28
C GLU A 123 4.24 9.18 -8.67
N SER A 124 3.68 9.25 -7.48
CA SER A 124 3.46 10.54 -6.81
C SER A 124 4.75 11.24 -6.41
N SER A 125 5.81 10.51 -6.09
CA SER A 125 7.10 11.11 -5.76
C SER A 125 7.77 11.79 -6.97
N GLU A 126 7.44 11.36 -8.18
CA GLU A 126 7.92 11.97 -9.42
C GLU A 126 7.06 13.14 -9.87
N LEU A 127 5.75 12.99 -9.80
CA LEU A 127 4.81 14.00 -10.28
C LEU A 127 4.64 15.17 -9.31
N PHE A 128 4.72 14.89 -8.02
CA PHE A 128 4.45 15.82 -6.93
C PHE A 128 5.49 15.70 -5.80
N PRO A 129 6.76 16.09 -6.05
CA PRO A 129 7.82 15.96 -5.06
C PRO A 129 7.55 16.75 -3.77
N GLN A 130 6.69 17.78 -3.81
CA GLN A 130 6.27 18.55 -2.62
C GLN A 130 5.53 17.69 -1.57
N TYR A 131 5.04 16.51 -1.92
CA TYR A 131 4.38 15.58 -0.98
C TYR A 131 5.30 14.46 -0.49
N ALA A 132 6.61 14.56 -0.67
CA ALA A 132 7.57 13.54 -0.23
C ALA A 132 7.57 13.36 1.29
N LEU A 133 7.38 14.46 2.05
CA LEU A 133 7.46 14.49 3.52
C LEU A 133 8.77 13.87 4.04
N ASP A 134 8.71 13.06 5.11
CA ASP A 134 9.90 12.46 5.71
C ASP A 134 10.41 11.22 4.95
N ALA A 135 9.55 10.57 4.15
CA ALA A 135 9.91 9.39 3.39
C ALA A 135 9.01 9.16 2.17
N VAL A 136 9.56 8.47 1.18
CA VAL A 136 8.84 7.97 0.01
C VAL A 136 8.97 6.44 -0.07
N ARG A 137 7.93 5.78 -0.57
CA ARG A 137 7.91 4.31 -0.69
C ARG A 137 8.03 3.92 -2.15
N ILE A 138 9.27 3.68 -2.59
CA ILE A 138 9.55 3.28 -3.97
C ILE A 138 9.46 1.75 -4.11
N GLY A 139 8.60 1.29 -5.00
CA GLY A 139 8.42 -0.12 -5.34
C GLY A 139 8.64 -0.34 -6.83
N ARG A 140 7.64 -0.05 -7.66
CA ARG A 140 7.69 -0.31 -9.10
C ARG A 140 8.93 0.30 -9.78
N ARG A 141 9.36 1.48 -9.37
CA ARG A 141 10.51 2.17 -9.94
C ARG A 141 11.87 1.52 -9.66
N LEU A 142 11.93 0.56 -8.77
CA LEU A 142 13.14 -0.25 -8.58
C LEU A 142 13.34 -1.28 -9.70
N TYR A 143 12.30 -1.57 -10.47
CA TYR A 143 12.29 -2.67 -11.43
C TYR A 143 12.02 -2.23 -12.87
N MET A 144 11.32 -1.12 -13.07
CA MET A 144 10.93 -0.64 -14.39
C MET A 144 10.72 0.87 -14.42
N ASP A 145 10.93 1.47 -15.60
CA ASP A 145 10.63 2.86 -15.85
C ASP A 145 9.13 3.09 -16.15
N HIS A 146 8.71 4.34 -16.19
CA HIS A 146 7.31 4.68 -16.48
C HIS A 146 7.08 4.66 -18.00
N PRO A 147 6.09 3.87 -18.48
CA PRO A 147 5.90 3.68 -19.92
C PRO A 147 5.57 4.98 -20.69
N LYS A 148 4.92 5.96 -20.02
CA LYS A 148 4.52 7.23 -20.63
C LYS A 148 5.42 8.43 -20.28
N LYS A 149 6.26 8.31 -19.23
CA LYS A 149 7.16 9.37 -18.75
C LYS A 149 8.46 8.74 -18.26
N PRO A 150 9.29 8.21 -19.16
CA PRO A 150 10.54 7.60 -18.78
C PRO A 150 11.51 8.64 -18.23
N LEU A 151 12.22 8.29 -17.15
CA LEU A 151 13.30 9.12 -16.60
C LEU A 151 14.60 8.98 -17.41
N GLY A 152 14.67 7.98 -18.29
CA GLY A 152 15.77 7.74 -19.21
C GLY A 152 17.03 7.10 -18.60
N ASN A 153 17.13 7.05 -17.28
CA ASN A 153 18.25 6.47 -16.55
C ASN A 153 17.89 5.23 -15.73
N ILE A 154 16.66 4.74 -15.86
CA ILE A 154 16.18 3.52 -15.20
C ILE A 154 16.18 2.38 -16.22
N GLN A 155 16.86 1.29 -15.89
CA GLN A 155 16.86 0.07 -16.70
C GLN A 155 15.84 -0.92 -16.16
N GLU A 156 15.09 -1.55 -17.08
CA GLU A 156 14.19 -2.63 -16.71
C GLU A 156 14.98 -3.88 -16.31
N VAL A 157 14.74 -4.36 -15.10
CA VAL A 157 15.45 -5.52 -14.53
C VAL A 157 14.57 -6.76 -14.40
N VAL A 158 13.28 -6.65 -14.77
CA VAL A 158 12.32 -7.75 -14.74
C VAL A 158 11.93 -8.12 -16.17
N SER A 159 12.12 -9.38 -16.53
CA SER A 159 11.57 -9.95 -17.76
C SER A 159 10.65 -11.12 -17.44
N TRP A 160 9.47 -11.15 -18.03
CA TRP A 160 8.57 -12.30 -17.95
C TRP A 160 8.59 -13.05 -19.28
N ARG A 161 8.96 -14.33 -19.23
CA ARG A 161 9.04 -15.19 -20.41
C ARG A 161 8.11 -16.37 -20.26
N SER A 162 7.45 -16.76 -21.33
CA SER A 162 6.64 -17.95 -21.41
C SER A 162 6.92 -18.65 -22.75
N TYR A 163 6.30 -19.78 -22.97
CA TYR A 163 6.40 -20.55 -24.21
C TYR A 163 5.00 -20.75 -24.82
N LEU A 164 5.00 -20.98 -26.13
CA LEU A 164 3.78 -21.31 -26.85
C LEU A 164 3.51 -22.81 -26.68
N THR A 165 2.33 -23.13 -26.13
CA THR A 165 1.90 -24.53 -25.96
C THR A 165 1.20 -25.08 -27.17
N ASN A 166 0.67 -24.20 -28.03
CA ASN A 166 -0.01 -24.59 -29.27
C ASN A 166 0.01 -23.41 -30.25
N VAL A 167 0.15 -23.72 -31.54
CA VAL A 167 0.04 -22.76 -32.64
C VAL A 167 -0.78 -23.37 -33.78
N LYS A 168 -1.85 -22.70 -34.20
CA LYS A 168 -2.76 -23.19 -35.25
C LYS A 168 -3.20 -22.08 -36.20
N GLN A 169 -3.32 -22.42 -37.49
CA GLN A 169 -4.05 -21.59 -38.45
C GLN A 169 -5.55 -21.67 -38.16
N ARG A 170 -6.21 -20.52 -38.20
CA ARG A 170 -7.66 -20.36 -38.05
C ARG A 170 -8.17 -19.49 -39.19
N HIS A 171 -9.45 -19.65 -39.54
CA HIS A 171 -10.04 -18.96 -40.65
C HIS A 171 -10.94 -17.79 -40.20
N ALA A 172 -11.13 -16.85 -41.08
CA ALA A 172 -12.13 -15.80 -40.91
C ALA A 172 -13.50 -16.42 -40.58
N GLY A 173 -14.16 -15.87 -39.54
CA GLY A 173 -15.43 -16.38 -39.01
C GLY A 173 -15.29 -17.40 -37.88
N ASP A 174 -14.10 -17.96 -37.64
CA ASP A 174 -13.90 -18.81 -36.48
C ASP A 174 -14.03 -18.01 -35.16
N SER A 175 -14.75 -18.57 -34.20
CA SER A 175 -14.82 -17.99 -32.84
C SER A 175 -13.77 -18.58 -31.94
N LEU A 176 -13.16 -17.73 -31.07
CA LEU A 176 -12.12 -18.13 -30.12
C LEU A 176 -12.68 -18.24 -28.70
N ALA A 177 -12.23 -19.31 -28.00
CA ALA A 177 -12.50 -19.59 -26.59
C ALA A 177 -14.00 -19.70 -26.25
N TYR A 178 -14.30 -19.54 -24.95
CA TYR A 178 -15.66 -19.73 -24.44
C TYR A 178 -16.59 -18.60 -24.86
N PHE A 179 -17.85 -18.96 -25.13
CA PHE A 179 -18.96 -18.06 -25.47
C PHE A 179 -18.84 -17.36 -26.83
N GLY A 180 -17.85 -17.67 -27.67
CA GLY A 180 -17.69 -17.09 -29.00
C GLY A 180 -17.59 -15.56 -29.00
N LYS A 181 -17.10 -14.94 -27.95
CA LYS A 181 -17.05 -13.47 -27.80
C LYS A 181 -16.10 -12.80 -28.77
N TYR A 182 -15.11 -13.51 -29.25
CA TYR A 182 -14.16 -12.99 -30.26
C TYR A 182 -14.25 -13.83 -31.50
N VAL A 183 -14.62 -13.22 -32.62
CA VAL A 183 -14.70 -13.82 -33.93
C VAL A 183 -13.61 -13.21 -34.82
N LEU A 184 -12.88 -14.08 -35.52
CA LEU A 184 -11.80 -13.66 -36.43
C LEU A 184 -12.37 -12.96 -37.67
N ASP A 185 -11.86 -11.78 -37.98
CA ASP A 185 -12.20 -10.99 -39.16
C ASP A 185 -11.44 -11.44 -40.41
N LYS A 186 -10.35 -12.20 -40.24
CA LYS A 186 -9.47 -12.71 -41.28
C LYS A 186 -8.77 -13.99 -40.87
N ASP A 187 -8.21 -14.70 -41.83
CA ASP A 187 -7.34 -15.86 -41.59
C ASP A 187 -6.15 -15.44 -40.71
N THR A 188 -5.96 -16.14 -39.59
CA THR A 188 -5.04 -15.73 -38.53
C THR A 188 -4.35 -16.93 -37.92
N VAL A 189 -3.07 -16.77 -37.57
CA VAL A 189 -2.35 -17.75 -36.72
C VAL A 189 -2.69 -17.45 -35.26
N VAL A 190 -3.25 -18.44 -34.59
CA VAL A 190 -3.61 -18.36 -33.17
C VAL A 190 -2.63 -19.19 -32.37
N ALA A 191 -2.04 -18.58 -31.31
CA ALA A 191 -1.12 -19.24 -30.41
C ALA A 191 -1.67 -19.26 -28.98
N THR A 192 -1.49 -20.38 -28.29
CA THR A 192 -1.78 -20.49 -26.86
C THR A 192 -0.47 -20.32 -26.08
N VAL A 193 -0.48 -19.41 -25.10
CA VAL A 193 0.69 -19.13 -24.25
C VAL A 193 0.54 -19.88 -22.93
N GLY A 194 1.62 -20.50 -22.46
CA GLY A 194 1.66 -21.26 -21.21
C GLY A 194 1.72 -20.36 -20.00
N VAL A 195 0.71 -19.49 -19.80
CA VAL A 195 0.59 -18.58 -18.66
C VAL A 195 -0.88 -18.40 -18.30
N GLY A 196 -1.19 -18.36 -17.02
CA GLY A 196 -2.54 -18.15 -16.49
C GLY A 196 -2.52 -17.72 -15.04
#